data_705ca5db5fced89ab0c569b793357c39
#
_entry.id   705ca5db5fced89ab0c569b793357c39
#
_cell.length_a   1.000
_cell.length_b   1.000
_cell.length_c   1.000
_cell.angle_alpha   90.00
_cell.angle_beta   90.00
_cell.angle_gamma   90.00
#
_symmetry.space_group_name_H-M   'P 1'
#
loop_
_entity.id
_entity.type
_entity.pdbx_description
1 polymer ?
#
loop_
_entity_poly.entity_id
_entity_poly.type
_entity_poly.pdbx_seq_one_letter_code
_entity_poly.pdbx_strand_id
1 'polypeptide(L)'
;NQSKDFLRVKQDIGIVLDESCLPETLTAREVGKLMALTYERWEPETFSGYLTRFSIPLDKAIKDFSRGMKMKLALAVALSHGAKLLLLDEATGGLDPFARDELLRELEDFIADGQHAVLLSSHIVSDIEKLCGRVVFLHKGHVLLDEEKDALLAAHPEKTLEDILLGMIEGGQSV
;
A
#
# COMPACT_ATOMS: atom_id res chain seq x y z
N ASN A 1 -27.19 -10.16 10.65
CA ASN A 1 -25.92 -10.86 10.48
C ASN A 1 -24.90 -10.16 9.57
N GLN A 2 -25.30 -9.11 8.84
CA GLN A 2 -24.36 -8.28 8.04
C GLN A 2 -23.20 -7.72 8.87
N SER A 3 -23.37 -7.43 10.16
CA SER A 3 -22.29 -6.90 11.01
C SER A 3 -21.17 -7.92 11.31
N LYS A 4 -21.51 -9.21 11.44
CA LYS A 4 -20.49 -10.26 11.68
C LYS A 4 -19.70 -10.56 10.41
N ASP A 5 -20.35 -10.60 9.25
CA ASP A 5 -19.70 -10.81 7.97
C ASP A 5 -18.76 -9.63 7.64
N PHE A 6 -19.19 -8.40 7.95
CA PHE A 6 -18.36 -7.20 7.77
C PHE A 6 -17.11 -7.20 8.66
N LEU A 7 -17.22 -7.64 9.93
CA LEU A 7 -16.07 -7.77 10.82
C LEU A 7 -15.07 -8.82 10.33
N ARG A 8 -15.57 -9.94 9.77
CA ARG A 8 -14.71 -10.99 9.19
C ARG A 8 -13.95 -10.49 7.97
N VAL A 9 -14.61 -9.75 7.07
CA VAL A 9 -13.98 -9.18 5.90
C VAL A 9 -12.83 -8.22 6.29
N LYS A 10 -13.04 -7.41 7.34
CA LYS A 10 -11.99 -6.50 7.85
C LYS A 10 -10.74 -7.23 8.34
N GLN A 11 -10.85 -8.48 8.78
CA GLN A 11 -9.70 -9.28 9.19
C GLN A 11 -8.83 -9.71 8.00
N ASP A 12 -9.39 -9.70 6.78
CA ASP A 12 -8.69 -10.06 5.55
C ASP A 12 -8.08 -8.84 4.84
N ILE A 13 -8.28 -7.62 5.36
CA ILE A 13 -7.83 -6.38 4.71
C ILE A 13 -6.79 -5.67 5.59
N GLY A 14 -5.62 -5.41 5.02
CA GLY A 14 -4.63 -4.50 5.57
C GLY A 14 -4.75 -3.13 4.92
N ILE A 15 -4.61 -2.06 5.70
CA ILE A 15 -4.77 -0.68 5.21
C ILE A 15 -3.53 0.13 5.56
N VAL A 16 -2.97 0.81 4.56
CA VAL A 16 -1.85 1.73 4.71
C VAL A 16 -2.23 3.06 4.05
N LEU A 17 -2.46 4.08 4.84
CA LEU A 17 -2.87 5.41 4.37
C LEU A 17 -1.69 6.39 4.41
N ASP A 18 -1.77 7.45 3.61
CA ASP A 18 -0.79 8.54 3.57
C ASP A 18 -0.53 9.15 4.96
N GLU A 19 -1.60 9.35 5.74
CA GLU A 19 -1.49 9.72 7.15
C GLU A 19 -1.61 8.49 8.04
N SER A 20 -0.68 8.33 8.98
CA SER A 20 -0.72 7.22 9.93
C SER A 20 -1.98 7.30 10.79
N CYS A 21 -2.86 6.30 10.68
CA CYS A 21 -4.03 6.14 11.55
C CYS A 21 -3.67 5.56 12.92
N LEU A 22 -2.39 5.37 13.22
CA LEU A 22 -1.93 4.87 14.51
C LEU A 22 -1.81 6.02 15.52
N PRO A 23 -2.24 5.83 16.78
CA PRO A 23 -2.12 6.86 17.80
C PRO A 23 -0.66 7.28 18.01
N GLU A 24 -0.36 8.54 17.80
CA GLU A 24 1.01 9.06 17.80
C GLU A 24 1.72 8.99 19.16
N THR A 25 0.97 8.84 20.25
CA THR A 25 1.52 8.70 21.61
C THR A 25 2.02 7.30 21.92
N LEU A 26 1.64 6.30 21.13
CA LEU A 26 2.06 4.92 21.32
C LEU A 26 3.46 4.69 20.77
N THR A 27 4.10 3.68 21.32
CA THR A 27 5.34 3.07 20.79
C THR A 27 4.99 1.91 19.86
N ALA A 28 5.94 1.47 19.01
CA ALA A 28 5.74 0.29 18.16
C ALA A 28 5.39 -0.96 18.97
N ARG A 29 5.99 -1.12 20.15
CA ARG A 29 5.68 -2.22 21.10
C ARG A 29 4.22 -2.18 21.56
N GLU A 30 3.71 -1.00 21.89
CA GLU A 30 2.32 -0.82 22.33
C GLU A 30 1.33 -1.03 21.20
N VAL A 31 1.69 -0.61 19.97
CA VAL A 31 0.91 -0.93 18.76
C VAL A 31 0.79 -2.44 18.59
N GLY A 32 1.88 -3.20 18.70
CA GLY A 32 1.81 -4.66 18.60
C GLY A 32 0.85 -5.28 19.62
N LYS A 33 0.87 -4.80 20.88
CA LYS A 33 -0.08 -5.25 21.91
C LYS A 33 -1.53 -4.90 21.58
N LEU A 34 -1.78 -3.69 21.07
CA LEU A 34 -3.11 -3.24 20.67
C LEU A 34 -3.64 -4.08 19.51
N MET A 35 -2.81 -4.35 18.50
CA MET A 35 -3.19 -5.13 17.33
C MET A 35 -3.48 -6.59 17.69
N ALA A 36 -2.75 -7.17 18.65
CA ALA A 36 -3.03 -8.50 19.19
C ALA A 36 -4.41 -8.62 19.85
N LEU A 37 -5.00 -7.51 20.33
CA LEU A 37 -6.37 -7.49 20.86
C LEU A 37 -7.41 -7.24 19.76
N THR A 38 -6.99 -6.78 18.59
CA THR A 38 -7.88 -6.32 17.50
C THR A 38 -8.04 -7.40 16.43
N TYR A 39 -6.96 -8.08 16.08
CA TYR A 39 -6.92 -9.06 15.00
C TYR A 39 -6.84 -10.49 15.55
N GLU A 40 -7.78 -11.36 15.11
CA GLU A 40 -7.83 -12.77 15.53
C GLU A 40 -6.62 -13.57 15.04
N ARG A 41 -6.06 -13.19 13.88
CA ARG A 41 -4.91 -13.85 13.24
C ARG A 41 -3.63 -13.02 13.38
N TRP A 42 -3.53 -12.24 14.48
CA TRP A 42 -2.32 -11.48 14.74
C TRP A 42 -1.11 -12.38 14.98
N GLU A 43 -0.02 -12.12 14.29
CA GLU A 43 1.24 -12.86 14.39
C GLU A 43 2.34 -11.98 15.02
N PRO A 44 2.56 -12.07 16.35
CA PRO A 44 3.53 -11.21 17.05
C PRO A 44 4.97 -11.38 16.56
N GLU A 45 5.33 -12.60 16.15
CA GLU A 45 6.68 -12.91 15.66
C GLU A 45 6.91 -12.29 14.28
N THR A 46 5.94 -12.38 13.38
CA THR A 46 5.94 -11.74 12.07
C THR A 46 6.07 -10.22 12.23
N PHE A 47 5.28 -9.63 13.13
CA PHE A 47 5.36 -8.19 13.41
C PHE A 47 6.73 -7.78 13.93
N SER A 48 7.28 -8.53 14.91
CA SER A 48 8.63 -8.28 15.44
C SER A 48 9.71 -8.42 14.36
N GLY A 49 9.55 -9.37 13.45
CA GLY A 49 10.41 -9.56 12.29
C GLY A 49 10.42 -8.32 11.39
N TYR A 50 9.25 -7.78 11.05
CA TYR A 50 9.14 -6.55 10.26
C TYR A 50 9.74 -5.34 10.98
N LEU A 51 9.51 -5.17 12.29
CA LEU A 51 10.11 -4.08 13.05
C LEU A 51 11.63 -4.12 12.99
N THR A 52 12.21 -5.31 13.10
CA THR A 52 13.66 -5.52 12.99
C THR A 52 14.15 -5.21 11.57
N ARG A 53 13.50 -5.77 10.55
CA ARG A 53 13.82 -5.59 9.12
C ARG A 53 13.78 -4.12 8.71
N PHE A 54 12.76 -3.38 9.16
CA PHE A 54 12.57 -1.97 8.88
C PHE A 54 13.34 -1.03 9.81
N SER A 55 14.11 -1.58 10.75
CA SER A 55 14.85 -0.83 11.77
C SER A 55 13.97 0.14 12.58
N ILE A 56 12.73 -0.29 12.92
CA ILE A 56 11.79 0.50 13.71
C ILE A 56 12.11 0.36 15.21
N PRO A 57 12.38 1.46 15.93
CA PRO A 57 12.66 1.41 17.37
C PRO A 57 11.40 1.05 18.15
N LEU A 58 11.53 0.09 19.07
CA LEU A 58 10.40 -0.47 19.81
C LEU A 58 9.78 0.50 20.83
N ASP A 59 10.62 1.33 21.47
CA ASP A 59 10.25 2.12 22.66
C ASP A 59 10.23 3.64 22.40
N LYS A 60 10.34 4.06 21.13
CA LYS A 60 10.20 5.46 20.69
C LYS A 60 8.75 5.72 20.31
N ALA A 61 8.19 6.88 20.72
CA ALA A 61 6.83 7.26 20.36
C ALA A 61 6.70 7.55 18.86
N ILE A 62 5.56 7.16 18.26
CA ILE A 62 5.28 7.30 16.82
C ILE A 62 5.32 8.77 16.37
N LYS A 63 4.96 9.73 17.23
CA LYS A 63 5.08 11.17 16.93
C LYS A 63 6.51 11.58 16.54
N ASP A 64 7.51 10.86 17.04
CA ASP A 64 8.93 11.15 16.79
C ASP A 64 9.50 10.32 15.61
N PHE A 65 8.64 9.58 14.89
CA PHE A 65 9.02 8.83 13.69
C PHE A 65 9.04 9.76 12.46
N SER A 66 9.98 9.48 11.53
CA SER A 66 9.89 10.04 10.19
C SER A 66 8.66 9.49 9.47
N ARG A 67 8.23 10.15 8.38
CA ARG A 67 7.13 9.66 7.54
C ARG A 67 7.40 8.23 7.07
N GLY A 68 8.62 7.93 6.59
CA GLY A 68 9.02 6.60 6.18
C GLY A 68 8.91 5.56 7.29
N MET A 69 9.30 5.90 8.52
CA MET A 69 9.15 5.01 9.67
C MET A 69 7.68 4.76 10.03
N LYS A 70 6.82 5.79 9.96
CA LYS A 70 5.38 5.65 10.18
C LYS A 70 4.77 4.71 9.14
N MET A 71 5.15 4.88 7.87
CA MET A 71 4.68 4.07 6.76
C MET A 71 5.10 2.60 6.88
N LYS A 72 6.38 2.36 7.20
CA LYS A 72 6.90 1.01 7.47
C LYS A 72 6.21 0.34 8.66
N LEU A 73 5.91 1.08 9.73
CA LEU A 73 5.16 0.56 10.87
C LEU A 73 3.73 0.18 10.46
N ALA A 74 3.04 1.03 9.67
CA ALA A 74 1.71 0.74 9.18
C ALA A 74 1.70 -0.51 8.27
N LEU A 75 2.70 -0.65 7.39
CA LEU A 75 2.88 -1.84 6.57
C LEU A 75 3.15 -3.09 7.42
N ALA A 76 4.03 -2.99 8.43
CA ALA A 76 4.30 -4.09 9.35
C ALA A 76 3.02 -4.57 10.06
N VAL A 77 2.14 -3.65 10.48
CA VAL A 77 0.83 -4.00 11.05
C VAL A 77 -0.04 -4.70 10.01
N ALA A 78 -0.13 -4.16 8.79
CA ALA A 78 -0.98 -4.69 7.73
C ALA A 78 -0.56 -6.11 7.29
N LEU A 79 0.74 -6.41 7.32
CA LEU A 79 1.30 -7.71 6.94
C LEU A 79 1.27 -8.76 8.07
N SER A 80 0.98 -8.35 9.31
CA SER A 80 1.13 -9.23 10.49
C SER A 80 -0.19 -9.80 11.02
N HIS A 81 -1.32 -9.65 10.30
CA HIS A 81 -2.61 -10.20 10.72
C HIS A 81 -3.26 -11.12 9.68
N GLY A 82 -2.46 -11.62 8.72
CA GLY A 82 -2.94 -12.53 7.68
C GLY A 82 -3.91 -11.85 6.70
N ALA A 83 -3.65 -10.59 6.34
CA ALA A 83 -4.41 -9.90 5.30
C ALA A 83 -4.24 -10.60 3.96
N LYS A 84 -5.31 -10.65 3.17
CA LYS A 84 -5.32 -11.14 1.78
C LYS A 84 -5.30 -10.01 0.76
N LEU A 85 -5.78 -8.85 1.16
CA LEU A 85 -5.82 -7.64 0.36
C LEU A 85 -5.17 -6.49 1.13
N LEU A 86 -4.21 -5.82 0.51
CA LEU A 86 -3.70 -4.55 1.01
C LEU A 86 -4.31 -3.40 0.23
N LEU A 87 -4.81 -2.41 0.96
CA LEU A 87 -5.26 -1.14 0.41
C LEU A 87 -4.24 -0.07 0.78
N LEU A 88 -3.58 0.51 -0.22
CA LEU A 88 -2.58 1.55 -0.03
C LEU A 88 -3.05 2.84 -0.70
N ASP A 89 -3.14 3.91 0.09
CA ASP A 89 -3.53 5.22 -0.41
C ASP A 89 -2.33 6.18 -0.30
N GLU A 90 -1.75 6.55 -1.46
CA GLU A 90 -0.57 7.42 -1.60
C GLU A 90 0.63 7.00 -0.70
N ALA A 91 0.75 5.70 -0.43
CA ALA A 91 1.66 5.17 0.58
C ALA A 91 3.16 5.38 0.26
N THR A 92 3.50 5.62 -1.00
CA THR A 92 4.88 5.86 -1.48
C THR A 92 5.23 7.34 -1.58
N GLY A 93 4.21 8.22 -1.56
CA GLY A 93 4.38 9.66 -1.72
C GLY A 93 5.24 10.27 -0.61
N GLY A 94 6.22 11.13 -0.99
CA GLY A 94 7.09 11.83 -0.04
C GLY A 94 8.04 10.95 0.76
N LEU A 95 8.20 9.67 0.42
CA LEU A 95 9.25 8.82 0.95
C LEU A 95 10.58 9.12 0.23
N ASP A 96 11.69 8.96 0.97
CA ASP A 96 13.00 8.91 0.31
C ASP A 96 13.13 7.67 -0.57
N PRO A 97 14.04 7.67 -1.56
CA PRO A 97 14.15 6.59 -2.54
C PRO A 97 14.39 5.19 -1.92
N PHE A 98 15.11 5.11 -0.80
CA PHE A 98 15.41 3.84 -0.14
C PHE A 98 14.18 3.28 0.56
N ALA A 99 13.49 4.11 1.35
CA ALA A 99 12.26 3.73 2.04
C ALA A 99 11.17 3.31 1.05
N ARG A 100 11.08 4.02 -0.09
CA ARG A 100 10.14 3.71 -1.17
C ARG A 100 10.44 2.37 -1.84
N ASP A 101 11.70 2.12 -2.22
CA ASP A 101 12.11 0.86 -2.85
C ASP A 101 11.89 -0.33 -1.91
N GLU A 102 12.22 -0.18 -0.63
CA GLU A 102 11.99 -1.19 0.38
C GLU A 102 10.49 -1.52 0.54
N LEU A 103 9.62 -0.51 0.56
CA LEU A 103 8.17 -0.69 0.65
C LEU A 103 7.65 -1.43 -0.60
N LEU A 104 8.06 -1.03 -1.80
CA LEU A 104 7.63 -1.67 -3.04
C LEU A 104 8.06 -3.14 -3.11
N ARG A 105 9.27 -3.47 -2.67
CA ARG A 105 9.73 -4.88 -2.59
C ARG A 105 8.87 -5.72 -1.65
N GLU A 106 8.50 -5.19 -0.48
CA GLU A 106 7.60 -5.90 0.42
C GLU A 106 6.23 -6.18 -0.22
N LEU A 107 5.73 -5.24 -1.03
CA LEU A 107 4.48 -5.44 -1.76
C LEU A 107 4.62 -6.45 -2.90
N GLU A 108 5.76 -6.44 -3.61
CA GLU A 108 6.09 -7.46 -4.61
C GLU A 108 6.13 -8.86 -3.96
N ASP A 109 6.84 -9.01 -2.84
CA ASP A 109 6.92 -10.26 -2.09
C ASP A 109 5.53 -10.72 -1.60
N PHE A 110 4.69 -9.77 -1.15
CA PHE A 110 3.34 -10.07 -0.67
C PHE A 110 2.43 -10.68 -1.76
N ILE A 111 2.52 -10.20 -3.00
CA ILE A 111 1.68 -10.70 -4.11
C ILE A 111 2.30 -11.88 -4.86
N ALA A 112 3.55 -12.25 -4.56
CA ALA A 112 4.30 -13.25 -5.34
C ALA A 112 3.68 -14.65 -5.35
N ASP A 113 2.89 -15.00 -4.34
CA ASP A 113 2.22 -16.30 -4.24
C ASP A 113 0.93 -16.41 -5.08
N GLY A 114 0.47 -15.29 -5.68
CA GLY A 114 -0.75 -15.23 -6.49
C GLY A 114 -2.06 -15.41 -5.70
N GLN A 115 -2.00 -15.45 -4.37
CA GLN A 115 -3.18 -15.55 -3.50
C GLN A 115 -3.49 -14.25 -2.77
N HIS A 116 -2.56 -13.32 -2.76
CA HIS A 116 -2.67 -12.00 -2.16
C HIS A 116 -2.84 -10.94 -3.25
N ALA A 117 -3.46 -9.83 -2.89
CA ALA A 117 -3.70 -8.71 -3.79
C ALA A 117 -3.35 -7.37 -3.14
N VAL A 118 -2.93 -6.42 -3.97
CA VAL A 118 -2.67 -5.03 -3.58
C VAL A 118 -3.52 -4.11 -4.44
N LEU A 119 -4.24 -3.19 -3.82
CA LEU A 119 -4.85 -2.04 -4.47
C LEU A 119 -4.11 -0.79 -4.03
N LEU A 120 -3.37 -0.19 -4.95
CA LEU A 120 -2.54 0.98 -4.72
C LEU A 120 -3.12 2.19 -5.44
N SER A 121 -3.41 3.28 -4.70
CA SER A 121 -3.54 4.60 -5.30
C SER A 121 -2.18 5.31 -5.27
N SER A 122 -1.78 5.90 -6.38
CA SER A 122 -0.54 6.66 -6.48
C SER A 122 -0.57 7.64 -7.66
N HIS A 123 0.06 8.79 -7.48
CA HIS A 123 0.36 9.71 -8.58
C HIS A 123 1.77 9.48 -9.16
N ILE A 124 2.50 8.50 -8.63
CA ILE A 124 3.86 8.18 -9.06
C ILE A 124 3.81 7.01 -10.04
N VAL A 125 3.85 7.32 -11.33
CA VAL A 125 3.67 6.35 -12.42
C VAL A 125 4.68 5.21 -12.35
N SER A 126 5.93 5.50 -11.97
CA SER A 126 6.97 4.47 -11.85
C SER A 126 6.68 3.39 -10.80
N ASP A 127 5.88 3.66 -9.76
CA ASP A 127 5.47 2.64 -8.79
C ASP A 127 4.41 1.72 -9.39
N ILE A 128 3.49 2.32 -10.18
CA ILE A 128 2.46 1.57 -10.90
C ILE A 128 3.12 0.67 -11.95
N GLU A 129 4.10 1.18 -12.69
CA GLU A 129 4.86 0.39 -13.68
C GLU A 129 5.56 -0.80 -13.02
N LYS A 130 6.15 -0.60 -11.85
CA LYS A 130 6.90 -1.62 -11.12
C LYS A 130 6.00 -2.70 -10.53
N LEU A 131 4.90 -2.31 -9.87
CA LEU A 131 4.12 -3.22 -9.02
C LEU A 131 2.83 -3.73 -9.67
N CYS A 132 2.13 -2.88 -10.46
CA CYS A 132 0.76 -3.17 -10.86
C CYS A 132 0.67 -3.97 -12.16
N GLY A 133 -0.18 -5.00 -12.20
CA GLY A 133 -0.53 -5.71 -13.44
C GLY A 133 -1.71 -5.05 -14.18
N ARG A 134 -2.62 -4.40 -13.45
CA ARG A 134 -3.78 -3.67 -13.99
C ARG A 134 -3.76 -2.23 -13.58
N VAL A 135 -4.14 -1.34 -14.47
CA VAL A 135 -4.14 0.12 -14.25
C VAL A 135 -5.54 0.67 -14.46
N VAL A 136 -6.02 1.42 -13.48
CA VAL A 136 -7.25 2.22 -13.57
C VAL A 136 -6.88 3.69 -13.48
N PHE A 137 -7.14 4.47 -14.52
CA PHE A 137 -6.83 5.89 -14.55
C PHE A 137 -8.08 6.73 -14.31
N LEU A 138 -8.04 7.52 -13.24
CA LEU A 138 -9.12 8.41 -12.82
C LEU A 138 -8.75 9.86 -13.11
N HIS A 139 -9.63 10.59 -13.81
CA HIS A 139 -9.48 12.02 -14.05
C HIS A 139 -10.81 12.75 -13.91
N LYS A 140 -10.86 13.82 -13.12
CA LYS A 140 -12.06 14.65 -12.88
C LYS A 140 -13.32 13.83 -12.54
N GLY A 141 -13.15 12.77 -11.73
CA GLY A 141 -14.26 11.91 -11.30
C GLY A 141 -14.72 10.87 -12.33
N HIS A 142 -14.01 10.72 -13.45
CA HIS A 142 -14.30 9.73 -14.49
C HIS A 142 -13.17 8.71 -14.60
N VAL A 143 -13.52 7.46 -14.87
CA VAL A 143 -12.58 6.43 -15.29
C VAL A 143 -12.26 6.65 -16.76
N LEU A 144 -11.00 7.01 -17.06
CA LEU A 144 -10.53 7.17 -18.44
C LEU A 144 -9.91 5.90 -19.01
N LEU A 145 -9.37 5.04 -18.14
CA LEU A 145 -8.73 3.78 -18.48
C LEU A 145 -9.01 2.74 -17.40
N ASP A 146 -9.21 1.49 -17.81
CA ASP A 146 -9.27 0.32 -16.95
C ASP A 146 -8.78 -0.90 -17.74
N GLU A 147 -7.45 -1.16 -17.74
CA GLU A 147 -6.81 -2.16 -18.59
C GLU A 147 -5.64 -2.87 -17.88
N GLU A 148 -5.30 -4.04 -18.41
CA GLU A 148 -4.05 -4.73 -18.06
C GLU A 148 -2.86 -3.92 -18.58
N LYS A 149 -1.89 -3.63 -17.70
CA LYS A 149 -0.73 -2.79 -18.02
C LYS A 149 0.06 -3.30 -19.24
N ASP A 150 0.33 -4.61 -19.29
CA ASP A 150 1.14 -5.18 -20.36
C ASP A 150 0.41 -5.11 -21.72
N ALA A 151 -0.92 -5.26 -21.73
CA ALA A 151 -1.72 -5.09 -22.94
C ALA A 151 -1.72 -3.63 -23.41
N LEU A 152 -1.84 -2.69 -22.47
CA LEU A 152 -1.78 -1.25 -22.76
C LEU A 152 -0.42 -0.84 -23.37
N LEU A 153 0.68 -1.29 -22.78
CA LEU A 153 2.03 -1.01 -23.28
C LEU A 153 2.29 -1.69 -24.63
N ALA A 154 1.81 -2.90 -24.82
CA ALA A 154 1.93 -3.60 -26.12
C ALA A 154 1.16 -2.89 -27.24
N ALA A 155 0.03 -2.25 -26.94
CA ALA A 155 -0.73 -1.43 -27.90
C ALA A 155 -0.02 -0.09 -28.25
N HIS A 156 0.94 0.35 -27.43
CA HIS A 156 1.66 1.62 -27.57
C HIS A 156 3.19 1.44 -27.41
N PRO A 157 3.87 0.66 -28.27
CA PRO A 157 5.24 0.22 -28.05
C PRO A 157 6.30 1.34 -27.98
N GLU A 158 5.96 2.53 -28.51
CA GLU A 158 6.86 3.70 -28.51
C GLU A 158 6.59 4.69 -27.35
N LYS A 159 5.66 4.33 -26.43
CA LYS A 159 5.24 5.22 -25.34
C LYS A 159 5.47 4.58 -23.98
N THR A 160 5.80 5.41 -23.00
CA THR A 160 5.77 5.03 -21.59
C THR A 160 4.33 5.06 -21.05
N LEU A 161 4.09 4.43 -19.92
CA LEU A 161 2.78 4.54 -19.26
C LEU A 161 2.43 6.01 -18.96
N GLU A 162 3.40 6.82 -18.56
CA GLU A 162 3.22 8.25 -18.32
C GLU A 162 2.80 9.01 -19.57
N ASP A 163 3.44 8.74 -20.73
CA ASP A 163 3.06 9.36 -22.02
C ASP A 163 1.63 9.01 -22.43
N ILE A 164 1.20 7.77 -22.19
CA ILE A 164 -0.15 7.30 -22.49
C ILE A 164 -1.17 8.07 -21.63
N LEU A 165 -0.92 8.14 -20.31
CA LEU A 165 -1.81 8.81 -19.38
C LEU A 165 -1.91 10.32 -19.63
N LEU A 166 -0.78 10.99 -19.93
CA LEU A 166 -0.76 12.41 -20.33
C LEU A 166 -1.54 12.65 -21.62
N GLY A 167 -1.35 11.80 -22.62
CA GLY A 167 -2.08 11.91 -23.89
C GLY A 167 -3.61 11.78 -23.73
N MET A 168 -4.08 10.99 -22.76
CA MET A 168 -5.51 10.88 -22.44
C MET A 168 -6.07 12.15 -21.81
N ILE A 169 -5.29 12.86 -21.00
CA ILE A 169 -5.71 14.14 -20.40
C ILE A 169 -5.81 15.22 -21.49
N GLU A 170 -4.79 15.30 -22.36
CA GLU A 170 -4.73 16.30 -23.42
C GLU A 170 -5.80 16.07 -24.50
N GLY A 171 -6.00 14.82 -24.91
CA GLY A 171 -7.05 14.42 -25.87
C GLY A 171 -8.46 14.61 -25.34
N GLY A 172 -8.68 14.49 -24.03
CA GLY A 172 -9.98 14.72 -23.38
C GLY A 172 -10.36 16.21 -23.20
N GLN A 173 -9.46 17.16 -23.48
CA GLN A 173 -9.75 18.60 -23.44
C GLN A 173 -10.32 19.13 -24.76
N SER A 174 -10.52 18.27 -25.76
CA SER A 174 -10.98 18.65 -27.11
C SER A 174 -12.46 18.30 -27.35
N VAL A 175 -13.34 18.36 -26.31
CA VAL A 175 -14.79 18.26 -26.47
C VAL A 175 -15.46 19.35 -25.65
#